data_d1accbbf8d5e916578b795930a4267e2
#
_entry.id   d1accbbf8d5e916578b795930a4267e2
#
_cell.length_a   1.000
_cell.length_b   1.000
_cell.length_c   1.000
_cell.angle_alpha   90.00
_cell.angle_beta   90.00
_cell.angle_gamma   90.00
#
_symmetry.space_group_name_H-M   'P 1'
#
loop_
_entity.id
_entity.type
_entity.pdbx_description
1 polymer ?
#
loop_
_entity_poly.entity_id
_entity_poly.type
_entity_poly.pdbx_seq_one_letter_code
_entity_poly.pdbx_strand_id
1 'polypeptide(L)'
;MYARGPSGYARLVRYVDPETAPLAELLRMQNELGQTMQRRFGRMLALCFTDVVESVEYFRRFGDLAGRALQQRHFDLVNTAIAARGGRLVDTAGDGAFFAFADVSSAAAALIDVQRGCSAQNFNQPREHHLTLRGGLHWGTVLTDGMSVAGDSVNLCARVAGSGKEQGKRDAQIRLTRAAFQELPAILRVVCRGVPPVTLKGVEVPVEIMELDWHDTNLYPNSVRCIETGQSWELPCRDLIGFGRIADHEGVVANDIVLAGPDAESTAKISRWQFELRRSPQGFLLRVLGDAITEVDGQHIPKGSEIPLRVGATVRIARLLSLQFAVPKQSVQGTVVTGFG
;
A
#
# COMPACT_ATOMS: atom_id res chain seq x y z
N MET A 1 -26.72 -61.73 30.14
CA MET A 1 -27.36 -60.71 29.34
C MET A 1 -26.26 -59.86 28.65
N TYR A 2 -25.87 -60.28 27.45
CA TYR A 2 -24.75 -59.63 26.73
C TYR A 2 -25.28 -58.56 25.82
N ALA A 3 -24.92 -57.33 26.10
CA ALA A 3 -25.17 -56.22 25.16
C ALA A 3 -24.02 -56.18 24.12
N ARG A 4 -24.37 -56.45 22.86
CA ARG A 4 -23.48 -56.26 21.73
C ARG A 4 -23.35 -54.76 21.43
N GLY A 5 -22.14 -54.21 21.61
CA GLY A 5 -21.79 -52.89 21.09
C GLY A 5 -21.56 -52.95 19.58
N PRO A 6 -21.71 -51.79 18.85
CA PRO A 6 -21.60 -51.76 17.41
C PRO A 6 -20.17 -52.03 16.94
N SER A 7 -20.04 -52.83 15.91
CA SER A 7 -18.80 -53.25 15.24
C SER A 7 -18.09 -52.01 14.67
N GLY A 8 -17.13 -51.50 15.44
CA GLY A 8 -16.16 -50.54 14.94
C GLY A 8 -15.10 -51.28 14.13
N TYR A 9 -15.02 -51.02 12.83
CA TYR A 9 -13.87 -51.39 12.02
C TYR A 9 -12.63 -50.72 12.62
N ALA A 10 -11.86 -51.47 13.40
CA ALA A 10 -10.49 -51.09 13.73
C ALA A 10 -9.70 -51.11 12.41
N ARG A 11 -9.50 -49.97 11.82
CA ARG A 11 -8.56 -49.78 10.72
C ARG A 11 -7.19 -50.10 11.30
N LEU A 12 -6.69 -51.32 11.05
CA LEU A 12 -5.32 -51.71 11.33
C LEU A 12 -4.42 -50.68 10.60
N VAL A 13 -3.93 -49.70 11.32
CA VAL A 13 -2.86 -48.83 10.84
C VAL A 13 -1.64 -49.74 10.74
N ARG A 14 -1.31 -50.22 9.53
CA ARG A 14 -0.03 -50.86 9.27
C ARG A 14 1.04 -49.84 9.63
N TYR A 15 1.77 -50.08 10.70
CA TYR A 15 2.97 -49.32 11.00
C TYR A 15 4.00 -49.67 9.92
N VAL A 16 4.30 -48.70 9.08
CA VAL A 16 5.39 -48.79 8.10
C VAL A 16 6.57 -48.11 8.73
N ASP A 17 7.66 -48.85 8.91
CA ASP A 17 8.90 -48.29 9.40
C ASP A 17 9.56 -47.44 8.28
N PRO A 18 9.69 -46.12 8.45
CA PRO A 18 10.26 -45.26 7.41
C PRO A 18 11.70 -45.61 7.03
N GLU A 19 12.49 -46.18 7.93
CA GLU A 19 13.90 -46.51 7.69
C GLU A 19 14.09 -47.74 6.78
N THR A 20 13.08 -48.59 6.70
CA THR A 20 13.17 -49.87 5.94
C THR A 20 12.17 -49.96 4.79
N ALA A 21 11.27 -49.02 4.68
CA ALA A 21 10.21 -49.03 3.66
C ALA A 21 10.77 -48.79 2.24
N PRO A 22 10.21 -49.46 1.23
CA PRO A 22 10.52 -49.18 -0.17
C PRO A 22 10.17 -47.75 -0.56
N LEU A 23 10.92 -47.12 -1.49
CA LEU A 23 10.69 -45.77 -1.97
C LEU A 23 9.24 -45.50 -2.39
N ALA A 24 8.62 -46.45 -3.11
CA ALA A 24 7.23 -46.28 -3.56
C ALA A 24 6.23 -46.17 -2.39
N GLU A 25 6.51 -46.84 -1.27
CA GLU A 25 5.67 -46.80 -0.07
C GLU A 25 5.89 -45.46 0.69
N LEU A 26 7.13 -44.98 0.80
CA LEU A 26 7.46 -43.70 1.37
C LEU A 26 6.79 -42.55 0.59
N LEU A 27 6.83 -42.58 -0.74
CA LEU A 27 6.14 -41.58 -1.59
C LEU A 27 4.62 -41.61 -1.40
N ARG A 28 4.04 -42.82 -1.24
CA ARG A 28 2.60 -42.95 -0.93
C ARG A 28 2.27 -42.32 0.43
N MET A 29 3.04 -42.62 1.46
CA MET A 29 2.87 -42.06 2.80
C MET A 29 3.01 -40.55 2.79
N GLN A 30 4.00 -40.02 2.08
CA GLN A 30 4.18 -38.59 1.91
C GLN A 30 2.95 -37.92 1.29
N ASN A 31 2.41 -38.50 0.21
CA ASN A 31 1.20 -37.99 -0.46
C ASN A 31 -0.04 -38.07 0.46
N GLU A 32 -0.24 -39.17 1.18
CA GLU A 32 -1.35 -39.32 2.12
C GLU A 32 -1.25 -38.30 3.27
N LEU A 33 -0.06 -38.09 3.80
CA LEU A 33 0.20 -37.09 4.84
C LEU A 33 -0.07 -35.68 4.29
N GLY A 34 0.43 -35.34 3.10
CA GLY A 34 0.19 -34.08 2.44
C GLY A 34 -1.30 -33.78 2.23
N GLN A 35 -2.06 -34.76 1.72
CA GLN A 35 -3.52 -34.65 1.58
C GLN A 35 -4.23 -34.48 2.93
N THR A 36 -3.76 -35.19 3.97
CA THR A 36 -4.32 -35.10 5.31
C THR A 36 -4.05 -33.73 5.91
N MET A 37 -2.84 -33.18 5.75
CA MET A 37 -2.48 -31.84 6.18
C MET A 37 -3.34 -30.80 5.47
N GLN A 38 -3.48 -30.88 4.13
CA GLN A 38 -4.30 -29.97 3.35
C GLN A 38 -5.78 -30.01 3.78
N ARG A 39 -6.34 -31.20 3.98
CA ARG A 39 -7.74 -31.39 4.40
C ARG A 39 -7.99 -30.84 5.82
N ARG A 40 -7.07 -31.07 6.75
CA ARG A 40 -7.24 -30.68 8.16
C ARG A 40 -6.91 -29.21 8.43
N PHE A 41 -5.84 -28.72 7.82
CA PHE A 41 -5.23 -27.42 8.12
C PHE A 41 -5.31 -26.43 6.97
N GLY A 42 -5.66 -26.88 5.75
CA GLY A 42 -5.82 -26.00 4.59
C GLY A 42 -6.98 -25.01 4.82
N ARG A 43 -6.69 -23.74 4.68
CA ARG A 43 -7.69 -22.63 4.74
C ARG A 43 -7.38 -21.60 3.67
N MET A 44 -8.44 -20.99 3.16
CA MET A 44 -8.32 -19.75 2.38
C MET A 44 -8.30 -18.56 3.33
N LEU A 45 -7.28 -17.73 3.25
CA LEU A 45 -7.15 -16.53 4.06
C LEU A 45 -6.72 -15.33 3.21
N ALA A 46 -7.15 -14.15 3.65
CA ALA A 46 -6.61 -12.89 3.20
C ALA A 46 -5.36 -12.57 4.03
N LEU A 47 -4.22 -12.61 3.36
CA LEU A 47 -2.90 -12.40 3.95
C LEU A 47 -2.47 -10.96 3.73
N CYS A 48 -2.04 -10.31 4.78
CA CYS A 48 -1.52 -8.96 4.75
C CYS A 48 -0.08 -8.93 5.23
N PHE A 49 0.73 -8.15 4.56
CA PHE A 49 2.09 -7.83 4.99
C PHE A 49 2.29 -6.31 4.93
N THR A 50 2.88 -5.72 5.95
CA THR A 50 3.28 -4.30 5.94
C THR A 50 4.75 -4.16 6.27
N ASP A 51 5.41 -3.16 5.67
CA ASP A 51 6.85 -2.91 5.78
C ASP A 51 7.11 -1.40 5.80
N VAL A 52 8.09 -0.97 6.61
CA VAL A 52 8.45 0.45 6.73
C VAL A 52 9.35 0.86 5.57
N VAL A 53 8.98 1.95 4.90
CA VAL A 53 9.80 2.51 3.82
C VAL A 53 11.08 3.11 4.39
N GLU A 54 12.23 2.72 3.83
CA GLU A 54 13.56 3.23 4.20
C GLU A 54 13.93 3.08 5.69
N SER A 55 13.41 2.05 6.36
CA SER A 55 13.69 1.80 7.78
C SER A 55 15.19 1.73 8.09
N VAL A 56 15.99 1.04 7.27
CA VAL A 56 17.45 0.91 7.45
C VAL A 56 18.12 2.28 7.43
N GLU A 57 17.74 3.16 6.48
CA GLU A 57 18.29 4.51 6.38
C GLU A 57 17.87 5.36 7.60
N TYR A 58 16.63 5.19 8.06
CA TYR A 58 16.13 5.86 9.25
C TYR A 58 16.94 5.47 10.50
N PHE A 59 17.17 4.15 10.72
CA PHE A 59 18.03 3.67 11.82
C PHE A 59 19.44 4.22 11.74
N ARG A 60 20.04 4.22 10.53
CA ARG A 60 21.38 4.74 10.31
C ARG A 60 21.47 6.23 10.66
N ARG A 61 20.46 7.03 10.33
CA ARG A 61 20.44 8.49 10.52
C ARG A 61 20.10 8.91 11.94
N PHE A 62 19.14 8.26 12.57
CA PHE A 62 18.55 8.69 13.86
C PHE A 62 18.86 7.75 15.03
N GLY A 63 19.56 6.64 14.76
CA GLY A 63 19.95 5.66 15.76
C GLY A 63 18.86 4.67 16.17
N ASP A 64 19.26 3.67 16.97
CA ASP A 64 18.41 2.52 17.31
C ASP A 64 17.19 2.91 18.12
N LEU A 65 17.28 3.87 19.04
CA LEU A 65 16.16 4.27 19.88
C LEU A 65 15.02 4.88 19.03
N ALA A 66 15.37 5.79 18.11
CA ALA A 66 14.39 6.40 17.21
C ALA A 66 13.81 5.36 16.23
N GLY A 67 14.66 4.45 15.70
CA GLY A 67 14.22 3.37 14.83
C GLY A 67 13.24 2.42 15.54
N ARG A 68 13.51 2.05 16.79
CA ARG A 68 12.59 1.24 17.60
C ARG A 68 11.27 1.95 17.87
N ALA A 69 11.31 3.24 18.16
CA ALA A 69 10.09 4.04 18.34
C ALA A 69 9.23 4.08 17.05
N LEU A 70 9.88 4.20 15.87
CA LEU A 70 9.20 4.14 14.57
C LEU A 70 8.55 2.77 14.34
N GLN A 71 9.26 1.67 14.62
CA GLN A 71 8.71 0.31 14.55
C GLN A 71 7.53 0.11 15.49
N GLN A 72 7.61 0.61 16.72
CA GLN A 72 6.51 0.50 17.68
C GLN A 72 5.26 1.23 17.19
N ARG A 73 5.42 2.45 16.65
CA ARG A 73 4.30 3.18 16.02
C ARG A 73 3.62 2.37 14.91
N HIS A 74 4.42 1.70 14.06
CA HIS A 74 3.91 0.81 13.01
C HIS A 74 3.08 -0.33 13.62
N PHE A 75 3.62 -1.06 14.58
CA PHE A 75 2.94 -2.20 15.19
C PHE A 75 1.68 -1.79 15.96
N ASP A 76 1.67 -0.64 16.62
CA ASP A 76 0.49 -0.11 17.31
C ASP A 76 -0.66 0.17 16.33
N LEU A 77 -0.35 0.77 15.15
CA LEU A 77 -1.34 1.00 14.10
C LEU A 77 -1.89 -0.30 13.54
N VAL A 78 -1.01 -1.28 13.25
CA VAL A 78 -1.40 -2.59 12.74
C VAL A 78 -2.29 -3.32 13.76
N ASN A 79 -1.89 -3.37 15.04
CA ASN A 79 -2.67 -4.03 16.08
C ASN A 79 -4.05 -3.37 16.27
N THR A 80 -4.12 -2.05 16.20
CA THR A 80 -5.39 -1.30 16.27
C THR A 80 -6.32 -1.68 15.10
N ALA A 81 -5.79 -1.72 13.86
CA ALA A 81 -6.55 -2.07 12.68
C ALA A 81 -7.01 -3.54 12.68
N ILE A 82 -6.14 -4.46 13.13
CA ILE A 82 -6.46 -5.88 13.29
C ILE A 82 -7.61 -6.06 14.28
N ALA A 83 -7.52 -5.44 15.45
CA ALA A 83 -8.55 -5.53 16.49
C ALA A 83 -9.90 -4.99 16.01
N ALA A 84 -9.90 -3.87 15.27
CA ALA A 84 -11.11 -3.24 14.73
C ALA A 84 -11.79 -4.06 13.63
N ARG A 85 -11.04 -4.92 12.90
CA ARG A 85 -11.53 -5.65 11.73
C ARG A 85 -11.59 -7.17 11.89
N GLY A 86 -11.33 -7.69 13.10
CA GLY A 86 -11.42 -9.12 13.38
C GLY A 86 -10.33 -9.97 12.73
N GLY A 87 -9.17 -9.38 12.47
CA GLY A 87 -7.99 -10.07 12.01
C GLY A 87 -7.14 -10.63 13.14
N ARG A 88 -6.01 -11.20 12.78
CA ARG A 88 -4.99 -11.65 13.75
C ARG A 88 -3.59 -11.33 13.26
N LEU A 89 -2.74 -10.89 14.16
CA LEU A 89 -1.30 -10.82 13.94
C LEU A 89 -0.76 -12.27 13.91
N VAL A 90 0.02 -12.59 12.88
CA VAL A 90 0.63 -13.92 12.73
C VAL A 90 2.08 -13.87 13.16
N ASP A 91 2.83 -12.86 12.68
CA ASP A 91 4.25 -12.73 12.97
C ASP A 91 4.72 -11.29 12.74
N THR A 92 5.90 -10.96 13.30
CA THR A 92 6.64 -9.73 13.02
C THR A 92 8.08 -10.09 12.66
N ALA A 93 8.56 -9.60 11.53
CA ALA A 93 9.93 -9.82 11.07
C ALA A 93 10.63 -8.48 10.82
N GLY A 94 11.57 -8.13 11.70
CA GLY A 94 12.25 -6.83 11.64
C GLY A 94 11.26 -5.68 11.84
N ASP A 95 11.08 -4.86 10.82
CA ASP A 95 10.13 -3.75 10.75
C ASP A 95 8.82 -4.11 10.02
N GLY A 96 8.68 -5.37 9.58
CA GLY A 96 7.49 -5.89 8.93
C GLY A 96 6.48 -6.51 9.89
N ALA A 97 5.19 -6.43 9.55
CA ALA A 97 4.11 -7.12 10.24
C ALA A 97 3.35 -8.01 9.26
N PHE A 98 3.15 -9.28 9.65
CA PHE A 98 2.35 -10.25 8.91
C PHE A 98 1.09 -10.58 9.70
N PHE A 99 -0.06 -10.41 9.06
CA PHE A 99 -1.37 -10.62 9.67
C PHE A 99 -2.37 -11.18 8.67
N ALA A 100 -3.45 -11.76 9.16
CA ALA A 100 -4.41 -12.48 8.35
C ALA A 100 -5.86 -12.23 8.77
N PHE A 101 -6.76 -12.33 7.78
CA PHE A 101 -8.21 -12.22 7.94
C PHE A 101 -8.93 -13.38 7.26
N ALA A 102 -10.16 -13.62 7.67
CA ALA A 102 -11.01 -14.61 7.04
C ALA A 102 -11.52 -14.17 5.65
N ASP A 103 -11.55 -12.88 5.36
CA ASP A 103 -12.03 -12.30 4.11
C ASP A 103 -11.18 -11.11 3.65
N VAL A 104 -11.22 -10.84 2.34
CA VAL A 104 -10.43 -9.80 1.68
C VAL A 104 -10.95 -8.40 1.99
N SER A 105 -12.25 -8.24 2.25
CA SER A 105 -12.86 -6.93 2.54
C SER A 105 -12.33 -6.37 3.86
N SER A 106 -12.34 -7.20 4.91
CA SER A 106 -11.80 -6.86 6.23
C SER A 106 -10.31 -6.57 6.17
N ALA A 107 -9.56 -7.37 5.41
CA ALA A 107 -8.12 -7.20 5.19
C ALA A 107 -7.79 -5.88 4.49
N ALA A 108 -8.50 -5.56 3.41
CA ALA A 108 -8.33 -4.31 2.68
C ALA A 108 -8.68 -3.09 3.55
N ALA A 109 -9.80 -3.17 4.30
CA ALA A 109 -10.19 -2.12 5.23
C ALA A 109 -9.14 -1.89 6.33
N ALA A 110 -8.55 -2.96 6.88
CA ALA A 110 -7.47 -2.85 7.86
C ALA A 110 -6.23 -2.17 7.29
N LEU A 111 -5.80 -2.51 6.07
CA LEU A 111 -4.67 -1.85 5.41
C LEU A 111 -4.96 -0.37 5.13
N ILE A 112 -6.18 -0.02 4.74
CA ILE A 112 -6.60 1.38 4.58
C ILE A 112 -6.55 2.12 5.92
N ASP A 113 -7.06 1.51 7.00
CA ASP A 113 -7.04 2.10 8.34
C ASP A 113 -5.59 2.33 8.83
N VAL A 114 -4.67 1.39 8.57
CA VAL A 114 -3.24 1.53 8.87
C VAL A 114 -2.65 2.74 8.12
N GLN A 115 -2.87 2.87 6.82
CA GLN A 115 -2.34 3.99 6.03
C GLN A 115 -2.91 5.34 6.50
N ARG A 116 -4.20 5.41 6.76
CA ARG A 116 -4.85 6.62 7.30
C ARG A 116 -4.34 6.97 8.69
N GLY A 117 -4.09 5.96 9.53
CA GLY A 117 -3.48 6.15 10.85
C GLY A 117 -2.05 6.68 10.75
N CYS A 118 -1.23 6.18 9.82
CA CYS A 118 0.11 6.74 9.54
C CYS A 118 0.02 8.21 9.16
N SER A 119 -0.85 8.55 8.22
CA SER A 119 -1.04 9.93 7.76
C SER A 119 -1.48 10.86 8.89
N ALA A 120 -2.42 10.41 9.73
CA ALA A 120 -2.89 11.19 10.89
C ALA A 120 -1.78 11.44 11.93
N GLN A 121 -0.94 10.44 12.19
CA GLN A 121 0.20 10.59 13.10
C GLN A 121 1.28 11.50 12.50
N ASN A 122 1.57 11.38 11.20
CA ASN A 122 2.57 12.16 10.49
C ASN A 122 2.23 13.66 10.44
N PHE A 123 0.95 13.99 10.49
CA PHE A 123 0.50 15.40 10.45
C PHE A 123 1.16 16.28 11.53
N ASN A 124 1.45 15.72 12.71
CA ASN A 124 2.08 16.42 13.82
C ASN A 124 3.58 16.14 13.96
N GLN A 125 4.21 15.50 12.98
CA GLN A 125 5.62 15.14 13.01
C GLN A 125 6.42 15.91 11.95
N PRO A 126 7.70 16.24 12.22
CA PRO A 126 8.62 16.67 11.18
C PRO A 126 8.74 15.63 10.06
N ARG A 127 8.96 16.09 8.82
CA ARG A 127 9.00 15.24 7.62
C ARG A 127 9.95 14.05 7.76
N GLU A 128 11.12 14.26 8.37
CA GLU A 128 12.15 13.25 8.60
C GLU A 128 11.73 12.13 9.56
N HIS A 129 10.65 12.34 10.32
CA HIS A 129 10.07 11.36 11.25
C HIS A 129 8.74 10.78 10.78
N HIS A 130 8.37 11.03 9.51
CA HIS A 130 7.16 10.45 8.95
C HIS A 130 7.28 8.93 8.84
N LEU A 131 6.25 8.23 9.28
CA LEU A 131 6.09 6.80 9.07
C LEU A 131 5.39 6.57 7.73
N THR A 132 6.07 5.95 6.79
CA THR A 132 5.53 5.55 5.49
C THR A 132 5.56 4.04 5.39
N LEU A 133 4.44 3.42 5.04
CA LEU A 133 4.30 1.97 4.97
C LEU A 133 3.95 1.50 3.56
N ARG A 134 4.49 0.34 3.19
CA ARG A 134 4.00 -0.47 2.07
C ARG A 134 3.14 -1.58 2.62
N GLY A 135 2.01 -1.83 1.96
CA GLY A 135 1.12 -2.93 2.27
C GLY A 135 1.02 -3.91 1.10
N GLY A 136 0.97 -5.20 1.41
CA GLY A 136 0.66 -6.28 0.47
C GLY A 136 -0.60 -7.01 0.91
N LEU A 137 -1.46 -7.39 -0.04
CA LEU A 137 -2.66 -8.18 0.19
C LEU A 137 -2.72 -9.33 -0.82
N HIS A 138 -2.85 -10.55 -0.32
CA HIS A 138 -3.03 -11.74 -1.13
C HIS A 138 -4.17 -12.60 -0.58
N TRP A 139 -5.00 -13.15 -1.47
CA TRP A 139 -5.99 -14.17 -1.15
C TRP A 139 -5.47 -15.51 -1.61
N GLY A 140 -5.28 -16.46 -0.70
CA GLY A 140 -4.71 -17.74 -1.06
C GLY A 140 -4.83 -18.82 0.00
N THR A 141 -4.54 -20.04 -0.44
CA THR A 141 -4.53 -21.22 0.44
C THR A 141 -3.27 -21.25 1.28
N VAL A 142 -3.45 -21.51 2.57
CA VAL A 142 -2.39 -21.70 3.56
C VAL A 142 -2.68 -22.91 4.42
N LEU A 143 -1.64 -23.41 5.08
CA LEU A 143 -1.79 -24.37 6.18
C LEU A 143 -1.77 -23.58 7.50
N THR A 144 -2.78 -23.79 8.34
CA THR A 144 -2.86 -23.14 9.65
C THR A 144 -3.54 -24.03 10.69
N ASP A 145 -2.97 -24.03 11.89
CA ASP A 145 -3.55 -24.63 13.10
C ASP A 145 -4.32 -23.62 13.98
N GLY A 146 -4.43 -22.37 13.50
CA GLY A 146 -5.01 -21.26 14.23
C GLY A 146 -3.97 -20.37 14.91
N MET A 147 -2.72 -20.81 15.06
CA MET A 147 -1.61 -20.02 15.61
C MET A 147 -0.60 -19.64 14.54
N SER A 148 -0.08 -20.62 13.83
CA SER A 148 0.86 -20.41 12.72
C SER A 148 0.15 -20.38 11.37
N VAL A 149 0.83 -19.80 10.37
CA VAL A 149 0.41 -19.78 8.97
C VAL A 149 1.61 -20.10 8.10
N ALA A 150 1.49 -21.11 7.26
CA ALA A 150 2.54 -21.57 6.37
C ALA A 150 2.03 -21.79 4.94
N GLY A 151 2.91 -21.64 3.96
CA GLY A 151 2.65 -21.88 2.55
C GLY A 151 3.22 -20.81 1.64
N ASP A 152 3.25 -21.09 0.33
CA ASP A 152 3.81 -20.18 -0.67
C ASP A 152 3.05 -18.86 -0.77
N SER A 153 1.75 -18.87 -0.43
CA SER A 153 0.92 -17.67 -0.34
C SER A 153 1.48 -16.61 0.62
N VAL A 154 2.15 -17.03 1.71
CA VAL A 154 2.80 -16.12 2.67
C VAL A 154 3.95 -15.37 2.01
N ASN A 155 4.84 -16.14 1.34
CA ASN A 155 5.98 -15.56 0.62
C ASN A 155 5.53 -14.64 -0.52
N LEU A 156 4.48 -15.01 -1.25
CA LEU A 156 3.92 -14.19 -2.31
C LEU A 156 3.40 -12.85 -1.76
N CYS A 157 2.67 -12.88 -0.64
CA CYS A 157 2.15 -11.66 0.00
C CYS A 157 3.27 -10.69 0.40
N ALA A 158 4.33 -11.17 1.04
CA ALA A 158 5.48 -10.37 1.43
C ALA A 158 6.19 -9.74 0.21
N ARG A 159 6.34 -10.50 -0.89
CA ARG A 159 6.92 -10.00 -2.14
C ARG A 159 6.04 -8.95 -2.82
N VAL A 160 4.73 -9.11 -2.77
CA VAL A 160 3.78 -8.12 -3.29
C VAL A 160 3.91 -6.80 -2.54
N ALA A 161 4.01 -6.82 -1.21
CA ALA A 161 4.28 -5.63 -0.41
C ALA A 161 5.61 -4.95 -0.80
N GLY A 162 6.68 -5.74 -0.99
CA GLY A 162 8.01 -5.27 -1.37
C GLY A 162 8.15 -4.80 -2.81
N SER A 163 7.21 -5.13 -3.71
CA SER A 163 7.35 -4.91 -5.16
C SER A 163 7.49 -3.42 -5.56
N GLY A 164 7.01 -2.48 -4.75
CA GLY A 164 7.22 -1.03 -4.94
C GLY A 164 8.66 -0.59 -4.75
N LYS A 165 9.41 -1.29 -3.89
CA LYS A 165 10.83 -1.01 -3.63
C LYS A 165 11.69 -1.23 -4.88
N GLU A 166 11.42 -2.30 -5.62
CA GLU A 166 12.14 -2.64 -6.85
C GLU A 166 11.93 -1.59 -7.95
N GLN A 167 10.83 -0.85 -7.90
CA GLN A 167 10.51 0.24 -8.82
C GLN A 167 11.02 1.61 -8.35
N GLY A 168 11.79 1.67 -7.25
CA GLY A 168 12.30 2.92 -6.67
C GLY A 168 11.24 3.83 -6.05
N LYS A 169 10.01 3.34 -5.88
CA LYS A 169 8.92 4.11 -5.27
C LYS A 169 9.09 4.15 -3.75
N ARG A 170 8.96 5.35 -3.18
CA ARG A 170 9.08 5.62 -1.75
C ARG A 170 7.75 6.02 -1.09
N ASP A 171 6.66 5.86 -1.83
CA ASP A 171 5.34 6.30 -1.39
C ASP A 171 4.62 5.21 -0.61
N ALA A 172 3.66 5.62 0.21
CA ALA A 172 2.73 4.73 0.87
C ALA A 172 1.86 3.99 -0.16
N GLN A 173 1.86 2.66 -0.15
CA GLN A 173 1.18 1.84 -1.15
C GLN A 173 0.45 0.67 -0.51
N ILE A 174 -0.69 0.30 -1.09
CA ILE A 174 -1.35 -0.98 -0.83
C ILE A 174 -1.42 -1.72 -2.16
N ARG A 175 -0.66 -2.80 -2.28
CA ARG A 175 -0.60 -3.65 -3.47
C ARG A 175 -1.29 -4.98 -3.21
N LEU A 176 -2.03 -5.45 -4.19
CA LEU A 176 -2.76 -6.71 -4.06
C LEU A 176 -2.59 -7.56 -5.32
N THR A 177 -2.62 -8.87 -5.12
CA THR A 177 -2.65 -9.81 -6.23
C THR A 177 -4.00 -9.77 -6.93
N ARG A 178 -4.04 -10.24 -8.20
CA ARG A 178 -5.30 -10.42 -8.92
C ARG A 178 -6.30 -11.28 -8.14
N ALA A 179 -5.85 -12.33 -7.45
CA ALA A 179 -6.73 -13.17 -6.63
C ALA A 179 -7.43 -12.36 -5.53
N ALA A 180 -6.69 -11.51 -4.81
CA ALA A 180 -7.28 -10.63 -3.81
C ALA A 180 -8.20 -9.57 -4.45
N PHE A 181 -7.83 -9.00 -5.60
CA PHE A 181 -8.66 -8.03 -6.31
C PHE A 181 -10.03 -8.60 -6.72
N GLN A 182 -10.07 -9.85 -7.15
CA GLN A 182 -11.33 -10.51 -7.56
C GLN A 182 -12.32 -10.69 -6.40
N GLU A 183 -11.80 -10.85 -5.18
CA GLU A 183 -12.60 -11.01 -3.95
C GLU A 183 -12.98 -9.66 -3.30
N LEU A 184 -12.45 -8.54 -3.76
CA LEU A 184 -12.82 -7.22 -3.23
C LEU A 184 -14.28 -6.87 -3.54
N PRO A 185 -14.98 -6.16 -2.64
CA PRO A 185 -16.25 -5.52 -2.95
C PRO A 185 -16.14 -4.56 -4.14
N ALA A 186 -17.20 -4.42 -4.92
CA ALA A 186 -17.22 -3.55 -6.11
C ALA A 186 -16.74 -2.12 -5.81
N ILE A 187 -17.12 -1.56 -4.65
CA ILE A 187 -16.74 -0.21 -4.25
C ILE A 187 -15.24 -0.04 -4.05
N LEU A 188 -14.53 -1.07 -3.61
CA LEU A 188 -13.07 -1.05 -3.49
C LEU A 188 -12.38 -1.39 -4.81
N ARG A 189 -13.00 -2.19 -5.67
CA ARG A 189 -12.45 -2.50 -7.00
C ARG A 189 -12.35 -1.27 -7.89
N VAL A 190 -13.31 -0.34 -7.81
CA VAL A 190 -13.30 0.88 -8.65
C VAL A 190 -12.19 1.87 -8.29
N VAL A 191 -11.63 1.78 -7.08
CA VAL A 191 -10.49 2.60 -6.66
C VAL A 191 -9.15 1.86 -6.78
N CYS A 192 -9.15 0.66 -7.37
CA CYS A 192 -7.93 -0.04 -7.73
C CYS A 192 -7.47 0.33 -9.13
N ARG A 193 -6.14 0.41 -9.31
CA ARG A 193 -5.52 0.57 -10.63
C ARG A 193 -4.58 -0.59 -10.92
N GLY A 194 -4.52 -1.04 -12.18
CA GLY A 194 -3.51 -1.99 -12.62
C GLY A 194 -2.14 -1.33 -12.63
N VAL A 195 -1.12 -2.05 -12.17
CA VAL A 195 0.28 -1.66 -12.37
C VAL A 195 0.92 -2.64 -13.35
N PRO A 196 1.99 -2.25 -14.06
CA PRO A 196 2.69 -3.19 -14.94
C PRO A 196 3.03 -4.47 -14.18
N PRO A 197 2.90 -5.67 -14.82
CA PRO A 197 3.25 -6.94 -14.19
C PRO A 197 4.68 -6.90 -13.64
N VAL A 198 4.87 -7.44 -12.44
CA VAL A 198 6.16 -7.37 -11.72
C VAL A 198 6.76 -8.76 -11.64
N THR A 199 8.02 -8.90 -12.05
CA THR A 199 8.80 -10.11 -11.80
C THR A 199 9.21 -10.11 -10.32
N LEU A 200 8.68 -11.04 -9.55
CA LEU A 200 9.01 -11.20 -8.14
C LEU A 200 10.12 -12.25 -7.98
N LYS A 201 11.08 -12.00 -7.08
CA LYS A 201 12.19 -12.92 -6.82
C LYS A 201 11.69 -14.32 -6.50
N GLY A 202 12.10 -15.34 -7.31
CA GLY A 202 11.69 -16.72 -7.14
C GLY A 202 10.23 -17.01 -7.56
N VAL A 203 9.65 -16.18 -8.42
CA VAL A 203 8.39 -16.44 -9.14
C VAL A 203 8.73 -16.39 -10.62
N GLU A 204 8.52 -17.50 -11.34
CA GLU A 204 8.93 -17.64 -12.74
C GLU A 204 8.13 -16.76 -13.70
N VAL A 205 6.87 -16.50 -13.39
CA VAL A 205 5.94 -15.74 -14.22
C VAL A 205 5.69 -14.37 -13.59
N PRO A 206 5.69 -13.27 -14.37
CA PRO A 206 5.32 -11.96 -13.86
C PRO A 206 3.93 -11.98 -13.21
N VAL A 207 3.85 -11.39 -12.01
CA VAL A 207 2.61 -11.35 -11.22
C VAL A 207 1.82 -10.10 -11.58
N GLU A 208 0.54 -10.28 -11.90
CA GLU A 208 -0.39 -9.16 -12.06
C GLU A 208 -0.72 -8.58 -10.69
N ILE A 209 -0.39 -7.31 -10.54
CA ILE A 209 -0.58 -6.55 -9.30
C ILE A 209 -1.54 -5.39 -9.56
N MET A 210 -2.43 -5.19 -8.60
CA MET A 210 -3.28 -4.00 -8.53
C MET A 210 -2.80 -3.13 -7.37
N GLU A 211 -2.93 -1.83 -7.49
CA GLU A 211 -2.69 -0.88 -6.42
C GLU A 211 -4.03 -0.32 -5.95
N LEU A 212 -4.32 -0.45 -4.65
CA LEU A 212 -5.54 0.04 -4.02
C LEU A 212 -5.31 1.47 -3.54
N ASP A 213 -6.10 2.40 -4.06
CA ASP A 213 -6.11 3.77 -3.53
C ASP A 213 -6.81 3.79 -2.18
N TRP A 214 -6.06 4.16 -1.15
CA TRP A 214 -6.54 4.25 0.23
C TRP A 214 -7.02 5.66 0.60
N HIS A 215 -6.90 6.62 -0.33
CA HIS A 215 -7.30 7.98 -0.09
C HIS A 215 -8.81 8.16 -0.25
N ASP A 216 -9.36 9.09 0.48
CA ASP A 216 -10.70 9.58 0.22
C ASP A 216 -10.64 10.64 -0.89
N THR A 217 -11.00 10.26 -2.10
CA THR A 217 -10.98 11.15 -3.27
C THR A 217 -11.96 12.33 -3.15
N ASN A 218 -12.89 12.30 -2.20
CA ASN A 218 -13.74 13.46 -1.90
C ASN A 218 -13.00 14.53 -1.08
N LEU A 219 -11.98 14.11 -0.31
CA LEU A 219 -11.17 15.00 0.52
C LEU A 219 -9.85 15.40 -0.15
N TYR A 220 -9.28 14.50 -0.95
CA TYR A 220 -7.94 14.69 -1.51
C TYR A 220 -7.97 14.60 -3.03
N PRO A 221 -7.61 15.68 -3.75
CA PRO A 221 -7.32 15.57 -5.18
C PRO A 221 -6.13 14.63 -5.37
N ASN A 222 -6.16 13.84 -6.42
CA ASN A 222 -5.09 12.90 -6.77
C ASN A 222 -4.34 13.30 -8.04
N SER A 223 -4.74 14.39 -8.66
CA SER A 223 -4.09 14.95 -9.83
C SER A 223 -4.11 16.47 -9.82
N VAL A 224 -3.15 17.06 -10.51
CA VAL A 224 -3.10 18.49 -10.78
C VAL A 224 -2.77 18.73 -12.24
N ARG A 225 -3.45 19.69 -12.86
CA ARG A 225 -3.22 20.11 -14.25
C ARG A 225 -2.89 21.59 -14.29
N CYS A 226 -1.83 21.94 -15.01
CA CYS A 226 -1.54 23.32 -15.37
C CYS A 226 -2.35 23.68 -16.63
N ILE A 227 -3.16 24.73 -16.53
CA ILE A 227 -4.07 25.14 -17.60
C ILE A 227 -3.27 25.71 -18.78
N GLU A 228 -2.28 26.55 -18.53
CA GLU A 228 -1.52 27.28 -19.54
C GLU A 228 -0.58 26.38 -20.35
N THR A 229 0.04 25.37 -19.71
CA THR A 229 0.98 24.45 -20.38
C THR A 229 0.31 23.15 -20.82
N GLY A 230 -0.88 22.84 -20.28
CA GLY A 230 -1.57 21.57 -20.50
C GLY A 230 -0.94 20.38 -19.77
N GLN A 231 0.17 20.60 -19.07
CA GLN A 231 0.87 19.55 -18.32
C GLN A 231 0.02 19.07 -17.14
N SER A 232 0.05 17.77 -16.90
CA SER A 232 -0.68 17.13 -15.80
C SER A 232 0.24 16.21 -15.01
N TRP A 233 0.04 16.16 -13.72
CA TRP A 233 0.77 15.28 -12.81
C TRP A 233 -0.21 14.50 -11.93
N GLU A 234 0.12 13.24 -11.65
CA GLU A 234 -0.47 12.52 -10.52
C GLU A 234 0.19 13.02 -9.23
N LEU A 235 -0.61 13.30 -8.22
CA LEU A 235 -0.07 13.67 -6.91
C LEU A 235 0.49 12.40 -6.22
N PRO A 236 1.74 12.45 -5.73
CA PRO A 236 2.32 11.31 -5.04
C PRO A 236 1.56 11.01 -3.73
N CYS A 237 1.50 9.73 -3.38
CA CYS A 237 0.86 9.25 -2.14
C CYS A 237 1.74 9.57 -0.91
N ARG A 238 1.96 10.86 -0.63
CA ARG A 238 2.77 11.38 0.47
C ARG A 238 1.97 12.34 1.33
N ASP A 239 2.38 12.45 2.59
CA ASP A 239 1.77 13.37 3.53
C ASP A 239 2.21 14.82 3.32
N LEU A 240 3.32 15.02 2.62
CA LEU A 240 3.84 16.32 2.22
C LEU A 240 4.25 16.30 0.75
N ILE A 241 3.71 17.24 -0.04
CA ILE A 241 3.98 17.36 -1.49
C ILE A 241 4.46 18.79 -1.77
N GLY A 242 5.71 18.91 -2.19
CA GLY A 242 6.33 20.20 -2.51
C GLY A 242 6.13 20.60 -3.96
N PHE A 243 5.85 21.90 -4.19
CA PHE A 243 5.69 22.52 -5.49
C PHE A 243 6.64 23.69 -5.64
N GLY A 244 7.37 23.75 -6.75
CA GLY A 244 8.25 24.87 -7.06
C GLY A 244 9.00 24.67 -8.36
N ARG A 245 9.85 25.66 -8.75
CA ARG A 245 10.53 25.64 -10.06
C ARG A 245 11.79 24.78 -10.15
N ILE A 246 12.36 24.34 -9.01
CA ILE A 246 13.59 23.53 -9.00
C ILE A 246 13.28 22.07 -8.66
N ALA A 247 13.92 21.17 -9.40
CA ALA A 247 13.81 19.72 -9.15
C ALA A 247 14.73 19.26 -8.01
N ASP A 248 15.94 19.82 -7.96
CA ASP A 248 17.00 19.43 -7.04
C ASP A 248 17.67 20.66 -6.41
N HIS A 249 18.15 20.49 -5.18
CA HIS A 249 18.97 21.46 -4.48
C HIS A 249 20.05 20.71 -3.72
N GLU A 250 21.31 20.88 -4.11
CA GLU A 250 22.49 20.25 -3.51
C GLU A 250 22.40 18.71 -3.46
N GLY A 251 21.86 18.08 -4.52
CA GLY A 251 21.71 16.63 -4.62
C GLY A 251 20.50 16.05 -3.86
N VAL A 252 19.60 16.93 -3.37
CA VAL A 252 18.37 16.52 -2.69
C VAL A 252 17.16 16.98 -3.49
N VAL A 253 16.16 16.11 -3.66
CA VAL A 253 14.90 16.45 -4.32
C VAL A 253 14.25 17.65 -3.60
N ALA A 254 14.11 18.76 -4.31
CA ALA A 254 13.62 20.02 -3.76
C ALA A 254 12.10 20.13 -3.79
N ASN A 255 11.48 19.66 -4.87
CA ASN A 255 10.03 19.65 -5.04
C ASN A 255 9.59 18.33 -5.68
N ASP A 256 8.42 17.85 -5.27
CA ASP A 256 7.80 16.65 -5.85
C ASP A 256 7.17 16.97 -7.22
N ILE A 257 6.62 18.19 -7.37
CA ILE A 257 6.06 18.71 -8.61
C ILE A 257 6.87 19.92 -9.05
N VAL A 258 7.57 19.76 -10.16
CA VAL A 258 8.39 20.85 -10.75
C VAL A 258 7.55 21.66 -11.70
N LEU A 259 7.41 22.94 -11.39
CA LEU A 259 6.61 23.88 -12.13
C LEU A 259 7.46 24.63 -13.15
N ALA A 260 7.00 24.67 -14.40
CA ALA A 260 7.59 25.46 -15.46
C ALA A 260 6.51 26.32 -16.14
N GLY A 261 6.84 27.57 -16.43
CA GLY A 261 6.02 28.43 -17.27
C GLY A 261 6.20 28.09 -18.75
N PRO A 262 5.44 28.74 -19.65
CA PRO A 262 5.54 28.53 -21.08
C PRO A 262 6.92 28.90 -21.66
N ASP A 263 7.68 29.72 -20.95
CA ASP A 263 9.04 30.14 -21.30
C ASP A 263 9.94 30.29 -20.07
N ALA A 264 11.24 30.50 -20.29
CA ALA A 264 12.23 30.63 -19.21
C ALA A 264 12.00 31.87 -18.32
N GLU A 265 11.53 33.00 -18.89
CA GLU A 265 11.25 34.20 -18.13
C GLU A 265 10.07 34.00 -17.17
N SER A 266 9.01 33.41 -17.67
CA SER A 266 7.84 33.05 -16.86
C SER A 266 8.21 32.03 -15.75
N THR A 267 9.04 31.03 -16.07
CA THR A 267 9.54 30.06 -15.10
C THR A 267 10.36 30.74 -13.99
N ALA A 268 11.18 31.76 -14.32
CA ALA A 268 11.99 32.50 -13.35
C ALA A 268 11.16 33.27 -12.31
N LYS A 269 9.92 33.65 -12.65
CA LYS A 269 8.98 34.32 -11.74
C LYS A 269 8.31 33.42 -10.71
N ILE A 270 8.43 32.08 -10.86
CA ILE A 270 7.97 31.10 -9.87
C ILE A 270 9.05 30.94 -8.80
N SER A 271 8.68 30.83 -7.55
CA SER A 271 9.65 30.59 -6.45
C SER A 271 10.29 29.20 -6.55
N ARG A 272 11.53 29.06 -6.06
CA ARG A 272 12.21 27.75 -5.97
C ARG A 272 11.37 26.74 -5.23
N TRP A 273 10.85 27.13 -4.07
CA TRP A 273 9.82 26.46 -3.27
C TRP A 273 8.63 27.40 -3.24
N GLN A 274 7.54 27.03 -3.91
CA GLN A 274 6.39 27.93 -4.09
C GLN A 274 5.35 27.71 -2.99
N PHE A 275 4.90 26.47 -2.84
CA PHE A 275 4.00 26.06 -1.79
C PHE A 275 4.16 24.54 -1.54
N GLU A 276 3.62 24.08 -0.43
CA GLU A 276 3.51 22.67 -0.11
C GLU A 276 2.05 22.30 0.21
N LEU A 277 1.68 21.06 -0.10
CA LEU A 277 0.45 20.45 0.39
C LEU A 277 0.79 19.53 1.55
N ARG A 278 0.12 19.74 2.68
CA ARG A 278 0.16 18.87 3.86
C ARG A 278 -1.14 18.10 3.95
N ARG A 279 -1.05 16.79 4.12
CA ARG A 279 -2.22 15.96 4.37
C ARG A 279 -2.68 16.14 5.81
N SER A 280 -3.93 16.54 6.00
CA SER A 280 -4.61 16.58 7.30
C SER A 280 -5.79 15.60 7.30
N PRO A 281 -6.36 15.24 8.44
CA PRO A 281 -7.56 14.37 8.48
C PRO A 281 -8.78 14.91 7.71
N GLN A 282 -8.82 16.22 7.43
CA GLN A 282 -9.92 16.91 6.76
C GLN A 282 -9.65 17.26 5.28
N GLY A 283 -8.52 16.85 4.73
CA GLY A 283 -8.09 17.17 3.36
C GLY A 283 -6.71 17.78 3.32
N PHE A 284 -6.29 18.25 2.15
CA PHE A 284 -5.01 18.95 2.04
C PHE A 284 -5.08 20.37 2.62
N LEU A 285 -4.01 20.76 3.31
CA LEU A 285 -3.70 22.15 3.65
C LEU A 285 -2.60 22.64 2.70
N LEU A 286 -2.82 23.77 2.04
CA LEU A 286 -1.84 24.46 1.21
C LEU A 286 -1.13 25.50 2.05
N ARG A 287 0.20 25.39 2.14
CA ARG A 287 1.07 26.37 2.81
C ARG A 287 1.94 27.09 1.80
N VAL A 288 1.87 28.41 1.77
CA VAL A 288 2.68 29.23 0.85
C VAL A 288 4.09 29.41 1.41
N LEU A 289 5.11 29.02 0.65
CA LEU A 289 6.53 29.11 1.03
C LEU A 289 7.27 30.22 0.28
N GLY A 290 6.89 30.44 -0.98
CA GLY A 290 7.56 31.35 -1.88
C GLY A 290 7.09 32.79 -1.80
N ASP A 291 7.88 33.69 -2.41
CA ASP A 291 7.55 35.13 -2.49
C ASP A 291 6.67 35.44 -3.71
N ALA A 292 6.59 34.55 -4.69
CA ALA A 292 5.71 34.77 -5.83
C ALA A 292 4.24 34.69 -5.39
N ILE A 293 3.42 35.60 -5.92
CA ILE A 293 1.99 35.69 -5.56
C ILE A 293 1.31 34.35 -5.75
N THR A 294 0.63 33.89 -4.70
CA THR A 294 -0.21 32.71 -4.72
C THR A 294 -1.65 33.10 -4.45
N GLU A 295 -2.54 32.68 -5.33
CA GLU A 295 -4.00 32.85 -5.18
C GLU A 295 -4.67 31.48 -5.19
N VAL A 296 -5.66 31.26 -4.34
CA VAL A 296 -6.50 30.06 -4.33
C VAL A 296 -7.94 30.47 -4.55
N ASP A 297 -8.55 29.96 -5.63
CA ASP A 297 -9.91 30.33 -6.07
C ASP A 297 -10.12 31.86 -6.15
N GLY A 298 -9.08 32.57 -6.60
CA GLY A 298 -9.08 34.03 -6.75
C GLY A 298 -8.72 34.83 -5.49
N GLN A 299 -8.58 34.17 -4.34
CA GLN A 299 -8.17 34.81 -3.09
C GLN A 299 -6.65 34.79 -2.95
N HIS A 300 -6.03 35.95 -2.71
CA HIS A 300 -4.59 36.04 -2.41
C HIS A 300 -4.25 35.41 -1.05
N ILE A 301 -3.25 34.53 -1.03
CA ILE A 301 -2.76 33.86 0.16
C ILE A 301 -1.34 34.34 0.48
N PRO A 302 -1.13 35.03 1.61
CA PRO A 302 0.19 35.52 2.00
C PRO A 302 1.19 34.41 2.24
N LYS A 303 2.48 34.69 2.03
CA LYS A 303 3.59 33.82 2.40
C LYS A 303 3.51 33.41 3.89
N GLY A 304 3.73 32.12 4.17
CA GLY A 304 3.66 31.53 5.52
C GLY A 304 2.25 31.17 5.97
N SER A 305 1.20 31.59 5.24
CA SER A 305 -0.18 31.20 5.56
C SER A 305 -0.47 29.76 5.10
N GLU A 306 -1.37 29.12 5.82
CA GLU A 306 -1.88 27.78 5.54
C GLU A 306 -3.40 27.81 5.40
N ILE A 307 -3.94 27.23 4.34
CA ILE A 307 -5.40 27.18 4.08
C ILE A 307 -5.82 25.79 3.57
N PRO A 308 -7.07 25.36 3.80
CA PRO A 308 -7.60 24.15 3.21
C PRO A 308 -7.64 24.22 1.68
N LEU A 309 -7.16 23.18 0.99
CA LEU A 309 -7.27 22.99 -0.45
C LEU A 309 -8.33 21.94 -0.76
N ARG A 310 -9.41 22.35 -1.42
CA ARG A 310 -10.52 21.47 -1.78
C ARG A 310 -10.29 20.80 -3.14
N VAL A 311 -10.94 19.68 -3.35
CA VAL A 311 -11.05 19.08 -4.69
C VAL A 311 -11.75 20.07 -5.62
N GLY A 312 -11.19 20.28 -6.81
CA GLY A 312 -11.67 21.26 -7.79
C GLY A 312 -11.08 22.66 -7.64
N ALA A 313 -10.33 22.94 -6.56
CA ALA A 313 -9.69 24.23 -6.36
C ALA A 313 -8.68 24.57 -7.46
N THR A 314 -8.54 25.85 -7.74
CA THR A 314 -7.54 26.40 -8.67
C THR A 314 -6.54 27.24 -7.90
N VAL A 315 -5.26 26.88 -7.99
CA VAL A 315 -4.14 27.63 -7.41
C VAL A 315 -3.44 28.40 -8.52
N ARG A 316 -3.45 29.72 -8.44
CA ARG A 316 -2.78 30.60 -9.40
C ARG A 316 -1.47 31.12 -8.84
N ILE A 317 -0.40 31.00 -9.60
CA ILE A 317 0.97 31.35 -9.20
C ILE A 317 1.51 32.46 -10.08
N ALA A 318 2.07 33.48 -9.46
CA ALA A 318 2.68 34.68 -10.12
C ALA A 318 1.76 35.30 -11.15
N ARG A 319 0.46 35.03 -11.13
CA ARG A 319 -0.56 35.40 -12.15
C ARG A 319 -0.26 34.80 -13.54
N LEU A 320 0.61 33.80 -13.60
CA LEU A 320 1.10 33.18 -14.86
C LEU A 320 0.62 31.74 -15.03
N LEU A 321 0.58 30.96 -13.97
CA LEU A 321 0.17 29.55 -14.01
C LEU A 321 -1.07 29.34 -13.15
N SER A 322 -2.00 28.55 -13.67
CA SER A 322 -3.21 28.12 -12.98
C SER A 322 -3.19 26.59 -12.85
N LEU A 323 -3.07 26.11 -11.63
CA LEU A 323 -3.04 24.68 -11.29
C LEU A 323 -4.43 24.25 -10.82
N GLN A 324 -5.08 23.41 -11.58
CA GLN A 324 -6.39 22.85 -11.22
C GLN A 324 -6.21 21.49 -10.55
N PHE A 325 -6.69 21.38 -9.31
CA PHE A 325 -6.63 20.17 -8.50
C PHE A 325 -7.92 19.37 -8.67
N ALA A 326 -7.80 18.15 -9.17
CA ALA A 326 -8.94 17.33 -9.55
C ALA A 326 -8.78 15.86 -9.11
N VAL A 327 -9.90 15.15 -9.15
CA VAL A 327 -9.90 13.69 -9.25
C VAL A 327 -10.08 13.39 -10.74
N PRO A 328 -9.19 12.62 -11.40
CA PRO A 328 -9.39 12.25 -12.78
C PRO A 328 -10.74 11.55 -12.92
N LYS A 329 -11.54 11.99 -13.89
CA LYS A 329 -12.70 11.18 -14.31
C LYS A 329 -12.11 9.86 -14.80
N GLN A 330 -12.41 8.77 -14.12
CA GLN A 330 -12.05 7.43 -14.60
C GLN A 330 -12.61 7.30 -16.01
N SER A 331 -11.75 7.27 -17.00
CA SER A 331 -12.13 6.77 -18.32
C SER A 331 -12.45 5.29 -18.09
N VAL A 332 -13.73 4.94 -18.17
CA VAL A 332 -14.16 3.56 -18.31
C VAL A 332 -13.64 3.13 -19.68
N GLN A 333 -12.38 2.70 -19.73
CA GLN A 333 -11.89 1.91 -20.87
C GLN A 333 -12.60 0.57 -20.74
N GLY A 334 -13.72 0.47 -21.48
CA GLY A 334 -14.39 -0.78 -21.68
C GLY A 334 -13.36 -1.78 -22.19
N THR A 335 -13.15 -2.84 -21.44
CA THR A 335 -12.44 -4.01 -21.90
C THR A 335 -13.20 -4.52 -23.11
N VAL A 336 -12.69 -4.22 -24.32
CA VAL A 336 -13.16 -4.88 -25.55
C VAL A 336 -12.72 -6.34 -25.38
N VAL A 337 -13.66 -7.18 -24.98
CA VAL A 337 -13.51 -8.62 -25.09
C VAL A 337 -13.55 -8.92 -26.59
N THR A 338 -12.37 -8.99 -27.21
CA THR A 338 -12.26 -9.60 -28.54
C THR A 338 -12.55 -11.08 -28.35
N GLY A 339 -13.76 -11.49 -28.77
CA GLY A 339 -14.13 -12.87 -28.85
C GLY A 339 -13.18 -13.62 -29.78
N PHE A 340 -12.59 -14.68 -29.28
CA PHE A 340 -11.96 -15.70 -30.11
C PHE A 340 -13.10 -16.53 -30.75
N GLY A 341 -13.17 -16.45 -32.09
CA GLY A 341 -13.86 -17.40 -32.92
C GLY A 341 -13.05 -18.67 -33.12
#